data_94eb0296a03deb60702e179c8f10a955
#
_entry.id   94eb0296a03deb60702e179c8f10a955
#
_cell.length_a   1.000
_cell.length_b   1.000
_cell.length_c   1.000
_cell.angle_alpha   90.00
_cell.angle_beta   90.00
_cell.angle_gamma   90.00
#
_symmetry.space_group_name_H-M   'P 1'
#
loop_
_entity.id
_entity.type
_entity.pdbx_description
1 polymer ?
#
loop_
_entity_poly.entity_id
_entity_poly.type
_entity_poly.pdbx_seq_one_letter_code
_entity_poly.pdbx_strand_id
1 'polypeptide(L)'
;MTPSPADLPRVDLPETHHLTVPGGRRIAYCSYGDPAAPPVIVLHGSPGSRYEGLALWQAARDAGVRLVFPDRPGYGETDPVPGRGFHRWNDDFVALLDHLGHERAVLVAISGGGGYALSAAQRLPERVTRLILACAAVPGAPREAYARRIPLVKLVNLVAVRAPAVARRMLAGKGVFRRARNEPNLDAWPRSDRLIMADPACRALSEVDTAEGQRQGADAAVTDLAGYSRPLPDPLGSVSVPTLLLHGEADGNVPVEVARWAHAQIPGAELRTVPDGGHLFLLADPEPLLRELA
;
A
#
# COMPACT_ATOMS: atom_id res chain seq x y z
N MET A 1 7.23 16.46 -21.28
CA MET A 1 5.81 16.16 -21.59
C MET A 1 5.51 14.78 -21.01
N THR A 2 4.47 14.64 -20.23
CA THR A 2 4.00 13.32 -19.75
C THR A 2 3.40 12.56 -20.93
N PRO A 3 3.76 11.27 -21.17
CA PRO A 3 3.20 10.48 -22.26
C PRO A 3 1.67 10.34 -22.11
N SER A 4 0.96 10.26 -23.22
CA SER A 4 -0.46 9.97 -23.22
C SER A 4 -0.69 8.51 -22.76
N PRO A 5 -1.83 8.18 -22.12
CA PRO A 5 -2.16 6.78 -21.81
C PRO A 5 -2.12 5.83 -23.02
N ALA A 6 -2.38 6.35 -24.23
CA ALA A 6 -2.32 5.57 -25.47
C ALA A 6 -0.88 5.22 -25.91
N ASP A 7 0.12 5.93 -25.38
CA ASP A 7 1.54 5.76 -25.73
C ASP A 7 2.30 4.92 -24.69
N LEU A 8 1.61 4.40 -23.67
CA LEU A 8 2.25 3.61 -22.63
C LEU A 8 2.52 2.17 -23.11
N PRO A 9 3.64 1.55 -22.65
CA PRO A 9 3.93 0.17 -22.98
C PRO A 9 2.87 -0.78 -22.43
N ARG A 10 2.64 -1.89 -23.15
CA ARG A 10 1.78 -2.96 -22.66
C ARG A 10 2.42 -3.64 -21.46
N VAL A 11 1.63 -3.89 -20.43
CA VAL A 11 2.03 -4.59 -19.21
C VAL A 11 1.50 -6.02 -19.27
N ASP A 12 2.38 -7.00 -19.15
CA ASP A 12 1.99 -8.39 -18.99
C ASP A 12 1.56 -8.64 -17.55
N LEU A 13 0.33 -9.17 -17.39
CA LEU A 13 -0.25 -9.40 -16.07
C LEU A 13 0.07 -10.81 -15.60
N PRO A 14 0.40 -11.00 -14.30
CA PRO A 14 0.57 -12.32 -13.71
C PRO A 14 -0.78 -13.02 -13.56
N GLU A 15 -0.73 -14.32 -13.32
CA GLU A 15 -1.91 -15.09 -12.95
C GLU A 15 -2.52 -14.57 -11.65
N THR A 16 -3.84 -14.37 -11.66
CA THR A 16 -4.60 -14.06 -10.45
C THR A 16 -5.10 -15.34 -9.83
N HIS A 17 -4.71 -15.56 -8.58
CA HIS A 17 -5.20 -16.67 -7.77
C HIS A 17 -6.35 -16.20 -6.89
N HIS A 18 -7.24 -17.13 -6.54
CA HIS A 18 -8.38 -16.85 -5.69
C HIS A 18 -8.47 -17.87 -4.56
N LEU A 19 -8.84 -17.39 -3.38
CA LEU A 19 -9.22 -18.23 -2.27
C LEU A 19 -10.61 -17.81 -1.78
N THR A 20 -11.41 -18.79 -1.35
CA THR A 20 -12.71 -18.53 -0.70
C THR A 20 -12.53 -18.70 0.81
N VAL A 21 -12.82 -17.64 1.56
CA VAL A 21 -12.75 -17.67 3.02
C VAL A 21 -14.08 -18.12 3.63
N PRO A 22 -14.11 -18.56 4.90
CA PRO A 22 -15.35 -18.87 5.61
C PRO A 22 -16.39 -17.74 5.46
N GLY A 23 -17.62 -18.09 5.11
CA GLY A 23 -18.67 -17.10 4.78
C GLY A 23 -18.80 -16.80 3.29
N GLY A 24 -18.01 -17.44 2.43
CA GLY A 24 -18.15 -17.41 0.96
C GLY A 24 -17.53 -16.21 0.27
N ARG A 25 -16.85 -15.30 0.99
CA ARG A 25 -16.11 -14.18 0.38
C ARG A 25 -14.87 -14.71 -0.34
N ARG A 26 -14.55 -14.04 -1.45
CA ARG A 26 -13.37 -14.30 -2.27
C ARG A 26 -12.26 -13.31 -1.97
N ILE A 27 -11.02 -13.81 -1.87
CA ILE A 27 -9.79 -13.03 -1.85
C ILE A 27 -9.03 -13.34 -3.13
N ALA A 28 -8.60 -12.31 -3.85
CA ALA A 28 -7.73 -12.42 -5.00
C ALA A 28 -6.30 -12.01 -4.63
N TYR A 29 -5.30 -12.70 -5.18
CA TYR A 29 -3.89 -12.36 -4.97
C TYR A 29 -3.04 -12.74 -6.19
N CYS A 30 -1.88 -12.12 -6.31
CA CYS A 30 -0.80 -12.51 -7.22
C CYS A 30 0.44 -12.91 -6.44
N SER A 31 1.26 -13.77 -7.05
CA SER A 31 2.56 -14.18 -6.50
C SER A 31 3.67 -13.80 -7.48
N TYR A 32 4.73 -13.20 -6.97
CA TYR A 32 5.87 -12.70 -7.73
C TYR A 32 7.17 -13.28 -7.17
N GLY A 33 8.17 -13.44 -8.02
CA GLY A 33 9.48 -13.95 -7.61
C GLY A 33 9.59 -15.46 -7.62
N ASP A 34 10.29 -16.04 -6.64
CA ASP A 34 10.53 -17.48 -6.55
C ASP A 34 9.37 -18.22 -5.87
N PRO A 35 8.60 -19.06 -6.57
CA PRO A 35 7.47 -19.78 -5.99
C PRO A 35 7.87 -20.81 -4.92
N ALA A 36 9.15 -21.22 -4.86
CA ALA A 36 9.64 -22.18 -3.87
C ALA A 36 10.05 -21.52 -2.55
N ALA A 37 10.25 -20.20 -2.54
CA ALA A 37 10.60 -19.46 -1.32
C ALA A 37 9.38 -19.30 -0.39
N PRO A 38 9.61 -19.15 0.94
CA PRO A 38 8.55 -18.78 1.88
C PRO A 38 7.88 -17.46 1.47
N PRO A 39 6.55 -17.33 1.62
CA PRO A 39 5.85 -16.14 1.19
C PRO A 39 6.15 -14.94 2.10
N VAL A 40 6.38 -13.80 1.47
CA VAL A 40 6.30 -12.48 2.08
C VAL A 40 4.96 -11.89 1.69
N ILE A 41 4.09 -11.60 2.65
CA ILE A 41 2.78 -11.00 2.36
C ILE A 41 2.94 -9.49 2.27
N VAL A 42 2.55 -8.91 1.14
CA VAL A 42 2.70 -7.47 0.88
C VAL A 42 1.35 -6.82 0.66
N LEU A 43 1.02 -5.84 1.49
CA LEU A 43 -0.21 -5.06 1.40
C LEU A 43 0.02 -3.80 0.57
N HIS A 44 -0.69 -3.71 -0.53
CA HIS A 44 -0.65 -2.61 -1.49
C HIS A 44 -1.10 -1.25 -0.93
N GLY A 45 -0.76 -0.15 -1.63
CA GLY A 45 -1.16 1.22 -1.32
C GLY A 45 -2.65 1.53 -1.57
N SER A 46 -3.03 2.80 -1.46
CA SER A 46 -4.39 3.27 -1.71
C SER A 46 -4.41 4.51 -2.63
N PRO A 47 -5.05 4.43 -3.81
CA PRO A 47 -5.60 3.21 -4.42
C PRO A 47 -4.48 2.34 -5.00
N GLY A 48 -4.61 1.03 -4.87
CA GLY A 48 -3.68 0.03 -5.39
C GLY A 48 -4.34 -1.34 -5.41
N SER A 49 -3.64 -2.35 -5.86
CA SER A 49 -4.13 -3.71 -6.02
C SER A 49 -3.01 -4.75 -5.89
N ARG A 50 -3.34 -6.00 -6.10
CA ARG A 50 -2.37 -7.08 -6.26
C ARG A 50 -1.32 -6.82 -7.34
N TYR A 51 -1.57 -5.88 -8.27
CA TYR A 51 -0.65 -5.53 -9.35
C TYR A 51 0.45 -4.54 -8.96
N GLU A 52 0.44 -3.97 -7.77
CA GLU A 52 1.57 -3.17 -7.26
C GLU A 52 2.88 -3.98 -7.23
N GLY A 53 2.79 -5.32 -7.07
CA GLY A 53 3.92 -6.24 -7.12
C GLY A 53 4.62 -6.35 -8.48
N LEU A 54 4.01 -5.88 -9.58
CA LEU A 54 4.62 -5.86 -10.92
C LEU A 54 5.95 -5.09 -10.94
N ALA A 55 6.05 -4.01 -10.19
CA ALA A 55 7.26 -3.21 -10.08
C ALA A 55 8.42 -3.97 -9.40
N LEU A 56 8.10 -4.96 -8.56
CA LEU A 56 9.07 -5.71 -7.79
C LEU A 56 9.37 -7.11 -8.38
N TRP A 57 8.64 -7.52 -9.41
CA TRP A 57 8.63 -8.90 -9.90
C TRP A 57 10.00 -9.44 -10.27
N GLN A 58 10.71 -8.76 -11.18
CA GLN A 58 12.02 -9.22 -11.64
C GLN A 58 13.03 -9.20 -10.50
N ALA A 59 13.08 -8.13 -9.73
CA ALA A 59 14.02 -8.00 -8.63
C ALA A 59 13.75 -9.02 -7.50
N ALA A 60 12.49 -9.34 -7.22
CA ALA A 60 12.14 -10.41 -6.28
C ALA A 60 12.62 -11.78 -6.75
N ARG A 61 12.49 -12.05 -8.07
CA ARG A 61 12.98 -13.28 -8.69
C ARG A 61 14.49 -13.39 -8.58
N ASP A 62 15.21 -12.31 -8.88
CA ASP A 62 16.67 -12.27 -8.84
C ASP A 62 17.21 -12.41 -7.40
N ALA A 63 16.45 -11.92 -6.41
CA ALA A 63 16.74 -12.06 -4.99
C ALA A 63 16.30 -13.42 -4.39
N GLY A 64 15.63 -14.29 -5.13
CA GLY A 64 15.10 -15.56 -4.62
C GLY A 64 13.99 -15.39 -3.58
N VAL A 65 13.22 -14.30 -3.63
CA VAL A 65 12.15 -13.96 -2.70
C VAL A 65 10.80 -14.21 -3.36
N ARG A 66 9.81 -14.70 -2.58
CA ARG A 66 8.42 -14.84 -3.01
C ARG A 66 7.56 -13.74 -2.38
N LEU A 67 7.07 -12.81 -3.18
CA LEU A 67 6.14 -11.77 -2.75
C LEU A 67 4.71 -12.18 -3.10
N VAL A 68 3.81 -12.15 -2.12
CA VAL A 68 2.38 -12.42 -2.31
C VAL A 68 1.60 -11.15 -2.01
N PHE A 69 0.93 -10.63 -3.04
CA PHE A 69 0.13 -9.41 -2.98
C PHE A 69 -1.36 -9.75 -3.03
N PRO A 70 -2.07 -9.80 -1.90
CA PRO A 70 -3.52 -9.88 -1.91
C PRO A 70 -4.14 -8.51 -2.21
N ASP A 71 -5.23 -8.49 -2.98
CA ASP A 71 -6.12 -7.33 -2.97
C ASP A 71 -6.73 -7.18 -1.58
N ARG A 72 -6.61 -6.00 -0.98
CA ARG A 72 -7.26 -5.71 0.30
C ARG A 72 -8.79 -5.65 0.14
N PRO A 73 -9.59 -5.84 1.19
CA PRO A 73 -11.05 -5.90 1.09
C PRO A 73 -11.68 -4.73 0.30
N GLY A 74 -12.40 -5.05 -0.78
CA GLY A 74 -13.08 -4.11 -1.67
C GLY A 74 -12.17 -3.43 -2.69
N TYR A 75 -10.92 -3.89 -2.83
CA TYR A 75 -10.04 -3.54 -3.94
C TYR A 75 -9.98 -4.69 -4.95
N GLY A 76 -9.62 -4.39 -6.19
CA GLY A 76 -9.41 -5.37 -7.24
C GLY A 76 -10.55 -6.38 -7.34
N GLU A 77 -10.24 -7.66 -7.17
CA GLU A 77 -11.21 -8.75 -7.20
C GLU A 77 -11.56 -9.33 -5.82
N THR A 78 -11.03 -8.76 -4.73
CA THR A 78 -11.38 -9.18 -3.37
C THR A 78 -12.71 -8.56 -2.92
N ASP A 79 -13.61 -9.42 -2.43
CA ASP A 79 -14.91 -8.99 -1.97
C ASP A 79 -14.81 -8.01 -0.79
N PRO A 80 -15.69 -7.00 -0.72
CA PRO A 80 -15.70 -6.06 0.37
C PRO A 80 -16.10 -6.72 1.70
N VAL A 81 -15.62 -6.15 2.82
CA VAL A 81 -16.05 -6.52 4.16
C VAL A 81 -16.93 -5.42 4.74
N PRO A 82 -18.19 -5.67 5.06
CA PRO A 82 -19.07 -4.69 5.70
C PRO A 82 -18.49 -4.21 7.04
N GLY A 83 -18.66 -2.91 7.34
CA GLY A 83 -18.18 -2.32 8.59
C GLY A 83 -16.67 -2.36 8.73
N ARG A 84 -15.97 -2.00 7.67
CA ARG A 84 -14.50 -2.01 7.61
C ARG A 84 -13.82 -1.28 8.76
N GLY A 85 -12.81 -1.92 9.28
CA GLY A 85 -11.73 -1.36 10.07
C GLY A 85 -10.49 -2.18 9.77
N PHE A 86 -9.32 -1.66 10.03
CA PHE A 86 -8.06 -2.33 9.72
C PHE A 86 -7.96 -3.75 10.30
N HIS A 87 -8.53 -3.99 11.47
CA HIS A 87 -8.57 -5.31 12.14
C HIS A 87 -9.37 -6.38 11.38
N ARG A 88 -10.29 -5.99 10.50
CA ARG A 88 -11.10 -6.94 9.73
C ARG A 88 -10.31 -7.75 8.72
N TRP A 89 -9.16 -7.25 8.31
CA TRP A 89 -8.26 -7.97 7.43
C TRP A 89 -7.50 -9.10 8.14
N ASN A 90 -7.47 -9.13 9.46
CA ASN A 90 -6.72 -10.13 10.22
C ASN A 90 -7.20 -11.56 9.91
N ASP A 91 -8.51 -11.77 9.76
CA ASP A 91 -9.08 -13.06 9.38
C ASP A 91 -8.69 -13.46 7.95
N ASP A 92 -8.64 -12.48 7.03
CA ASP A 92 -8.19 -12.68 5.65
C ASP A 92 -6.69 -13.06 5.59
N PHE A 93 -5.88 -12.42 6.44
CA PHE A 93 -4.45 -12.74 6.56
C PHE A 93 -4.21 -14.17 7.04
N VAL A 94 -4.91 -14.58 8.08
CA VAL A 94 -4.84 -15.97 8.58
C VAL A 94 -5.27 -16.94 7.50
N ALA A 95 -6.41 -16.72 6.85
CA ALA A 95 -6.92 -17.59 5.80
C ALA A 95 -5.96 -17.67 4.60
N LEU A 96 -5.30 -16.56 4.23
CA LEU A 96 -4.32 -16.54 3.17
C LEU A 96 -3.07 -17.35 3.54
N LEU A 97 -2.53 -17.19 4.75
CA LEU A 97 -1.39 -17.97 5.22
C LEU A 97 -1.70 -19.46 5.27
N ASP A 98 -2.86 -19.85 5.80
CA ASP A 98 -3.29 -21.24 5.89
C ASP A 98 -3.48 -21.85 4.49
N HIS A 99 -4.04 -21.08 3.53
CA HIS A 99 -4.17 -21.48 2.13
C HIS A 99 -2.81 -21.70 1.45
N LEU A 100 -1.83 -20.86 1.79
CA LEU A 100 -0.45 -21.00 1.28
C LEU A 100 0.36 -22.08 2.00
N GLY A 101 -0.18 -22.72 3.04
CA GLY A 101 0.49 -23.75 3.82
C GLY A 101 1.56 -23.26 4.79
N HIS A 102 1.42 -22.00 5.25
CA HIS A 102 2.40 -21.38 6.16
C HIS A 102 1.76 -20.92 7.46
N GLU A 103 2.42 -21.18 8.59
CA GLU A 103 1.96 -20.72 9.91
C GLU A 103 2.22 -19.23 10.12
N ARG A 104 3.30 -18.71 9.56
CA ARG A 104 3.77 -17.32 9.76
C ARG A 104 4.52 -16.80 8.55
N ALA A 105 4.54 -15.48 8.38
CA ALA A 105 5.26 -14.84 7.29
C ALA A 105 5.83 -13.49 7.69
N VAL A 106 6.76 -12.96 6.88
CA VAL A 106 7.09 -11.53 6.88
C VAL A 106 5.90 -10.78 6.31
N LEU A 107 5.51 -9.70 6.97
CA LEU A 107 4.42 -8.82 6.55
C LEU A 107 4.99 -7.46 6.15
N VAL A 108 4.76 -7.09 4.90
CA VAL A 108 5.15 -5.79 4.35
C VAL A 108 3.90 -4.97 4.09
N ALA A 109 3.95 -3.69 4.35
CA ALA A 109 2.88 -2.77 3.97
C ALA A 109 3.44 -1.56 3.25
N ILE A 110 2.87 -1.26 2.09
CA ILE A 110 3.19 -0.08 1.29
C ILE A 110 2.07 0.95 1.51
N SER A 111 2.44 2.20 1.82
CA SER A 111 1.51 3.33 1.86
C SER A 111 0.21 3.03 2.66
N GLY A 112 -0.93 2.97 1.97
CA GLY A 112 -2.25 2.66 2.53
C GLY A 112 -2.43 1.22 3.05
N GLY A 113 -1.41 0.37 3.02
CA GLY A 113 -1.39 -0.95 3.67
C GLY A 113 -1.08 -0.89 5.17
N GLY A 114 -0.47 0.22 5.64
CA GLY A 114 0.12 0.33 6.97
C GLY A 114 -0.83 0.03 8.13
N GLY A 115 -2.06 0.56 8.10
CA GLY A 115 -3.03 0.32 9.17
C GLY A 115 -3.44 -1.14 9.31
N TYR A 116 -3.53 -1.86 8.19
CA TYR A 116 -3.85 -3.28 8.15
C TYR A 116 -2.72 -4.14 8.73
N ALA A 117 -1.49 -3.87 8.29
CA ALA A 117 -0.31 -4.60 8.76
C ALA A 117 -0.03 -4.35 10.25
N LEU A 118 -0.17 -3.11 10.72
CA LEU A 118 -0.06 -2.77 12.14
C LEU A 118 -1.10 -3.52 12.96
N SER A 119 -2.37 -3.56 12.50
CA SER A 119 -3.43 -4.30 13.19
C SER A 119 -3.12 -5.80 13.27
N ALA A 120 -2.60 -6.40 12.19
CA ALA A 120 -2.20 -7.81 12.21
C ALA A 120 -1.01 -8.05 13.16
N ALA A 121 0.02 -7.22 13.11
CA ALA A 121 1.20 -7.35 13.98
C ALA A 121 0.87 -7.17 15.47
N GLN A 122 -0.14 -6.35 15.80
CA GLN A 122 -0.61 -6.17 17.18
C GLN A 122 -1.41 -7.37 17.71
N ARG A 123 -2.25 -7.97 16.86
CA ARG A 123 -3.26 -8.95 17.29
C ARG A 123 -2.91 -10.39 16.96
N LEU A 124 -1.98 -10.59 16.05
CA LEU A 124 -1.52 -11.90 15.57
C LEU A 124 0.02 -11.96 15.54
N PRO A 125 0.71 -11.55 16.63
CA PRO A 125 2.17 -11.50 16.62
C PRO A 125 2.81 -12.89 16.36
N GLU A 126 2.12 -13.98 16.69
CA GLU A 126 2.54 -15.34 16.42
C GLU A 126 2.54 -15.71 14.93
N ARG A 127 1.74 -14.97 14.12
CA ARG A 127 1.60 -15.19 12.66
C ARG A 127 2.55 -14.30 11.85
N VAL A 128 3.17 -13.28 12.47
CA VAL A 128 4.06 -12.31 11.83
C VAL A 128 5.49 -12.49 12.32
N THR A 129 6.40 -12.86 11.42
CA THR A 129 7.83 -13.03 11.78
C THR A 129 8.56 -11.69 11.86
N ARG A 130 8.20 -10.75 10.98
CA ARG A 130 8.75 -9.39 10.89
C ARG A 130 7.74 -8.48 10.21
N LEU A 131 7.64 -7.24 10.65
CA LEU A 131 6.85 -6.19 10.03
C LEU A 131 7.75 -5.19 9.30
N ILE A 132 7.45 -4.87 8.03
CA ILE A 132 8.11 -3.81 7.28
C ILE A 132 7.06 -2.80 6.82
N LEU A 133 7.24 -1.55 7.20
CA LEU A 133 6.37 -0.42 6.84
C LEU A 133 7.09 0.46 5.81
N ALA A 134 6.80 0.26 4.52
CA ALA A 134 7.42 0.98 3.41
C ALA A 134 6.58 2.19 2.98
N CYS A 135 7.06 3.40 3.19
CA CYS A 135 6.29 4.65 2.96
C CYS A 135 4.87 4.60 3.54
N ALA A 136 4.68 3.84 4.62
CA ALA A 136 3.38 3.44 5.10
C ALA A 136 2.67 4.58 5.84
N ALA A 137 1.38 4.71 5.61
CA ALA A 137 0.51 5.54 6.44
C ALA A 137 0.29 4.85 7.79
N VAL A 138 0.32 5.64 8.86
CA VAL A 138 0.15 5.14 10.23
C VAL A 138 -1.10 5.78 10.85
N PRO A 139 -2.10 4.97 11.27
CA PRO A 139 -3.31 5.48 11.89
C PRO A 139 -3.01 6.24 13.19
N GLY A 140 -3.67 7.39 13.35
CA GLY A 140 -3.52 8.22 14.56
C GLY A 140 -2.24 9.06 14.61
N ALA A 141 -1.42 9.07 13.55
CA ALA A 141 -0.28 9.98 13.49
C ALA A 141 -0.75 11.45 13.64
N PRO A 142 -0.03 12.26 14.42
CA PRO A 142 -0.44 13.61 14.74
C PRO A 142 -0.45 14.51 13.49
N ARG A 143 -1.29 15.53 13.53
CA ARG A 143 -1.48 16.43 12.38
C ARG A 143 -0.18 17.09 11.92
N GLU A 144 0.72 17.36 12.86
CA GLU A 144 2.03 17.97 12.64
C GLU A 144 2.94 17.08 11.78
N ALA A 145 2.85 15.76 11.93
CA ALA A 145 3.59 14.81 11.10
C ALA A 145 3.19 14.88 9.62
N TYR A 146 2.00 15.40 9.33
CA TYR A 146 1.50 15.60 7.96
C TYR A 146 1.69 17.05 7.46
N ALA A 147 2.46 17.89 8.14
CA ALA A 147 2.63 19.31 7.75
C ALA A 147 3.21 19.47 6.34
N ARG A 148 4.09 18.58 5.90
CA ARG A 148 4.73 18.60 4.57
C ARG A 148 3.97 17.86 3.46
N ARG A 149 2.81 17.27 3.79
CA ARG A 149 1.98 16.55 2.80
C ARG A 149 1.54 17.46 1.66
N ILE A 150 1.55 16.96 0.44
CA ILE A 150 1.06 17.63 -0.77
C ILE A 150 -0.35 18.19 -0.54
N PRO A 151 -0.62 19.48 -0.91
CA PRO A 151 -1.91 20.13 -0.64
C PRO A 151 -3.13 19.37 -1.18
N LEU A 152 -3.02 18.80 -2.40
CA LEU A 152 -4.09 17.99 -2.99
C LEU A 152 -4.37 16.74 -2.15
N VAL A 153 -3.32 16.06 -1.66
CA VAL A 153 -3.47 14.86 -0.82
C VAL A 153 -4.10 15.23 0.53
N LYS A 154 -3.73 16.38 1.13
CA LYS A 154 -4.41 16.92 2.32
C LYS A 154 -5.90 17.13 2.07
N LEU A 155 -6.24 17.75 0.93
CA LEU A 155 -7.63 18.02 0.56
C LEU A 155 -8.43 16.72 0.39
N VAL A 156 -7.90 15.74 -0.35
CA VAL A 156 -8.55 14.44 -0.56
C VAL A 156 -8.81 13.74 0.77
N ASN A 157 -7.83 13.72 1.68
CA ASN A 157 -8.00 13.14 3.01
C ASN A 157 -9.08 13.87 3.83
N LEU A 158 -9.09 15.20 3.82
CA LEU A 158 -10.10 15.99 4.52
C LEU A 158 -11.50 15.70 3.97
N VAL A 159 -11.64 15.65 2.65
CA VAL A 159 -12.93 15.37 1.98
C VAL A 159 -13.36 13.92 2.23
N ALA A 160 -12.44 12.94 2.29
CA ALA A 160 -12.76 11.56 2.64
C ALA A 160 -13.39 11.45 4.04
N VAL A 161 -12.91 12.24 5.00
CA VAL A 161 -13.44 12.28 6.36
C VAL A 161 -14.78 13.04 6.45
N ARG A 162 -14.89 14.22 5.78
CA ARG A 162 -16.02 15.15 5.98
C ARG A 162 -17.16 14.95 5.00
N ALA A 163 -16.86 14.51 3.77
CA ALA A 163 -17.80 14.39 2.66
C ALA A 163 -17.45 13.16 1.80
N PRO A 164 -17.59 11.92 2.32
CA PRO A 164 -17.15 10.70 1.65
C PRO A 164 -17.78 10.50 0.26
N ALA A 165 -19.02 10.94 0.03
CA ALA A 165 -19.66 10.88 -1.28
C ALA A 165 -18.94 11.76 -2.33
N VAL A 166 -18.41 12.91 -1.91
CA VAL A 166 -17.61 13.79 -2.77
C VAL A 166 -16.24 13.17 -3.02
N ALA A 167 -15.59 12.63 -1.99
CA ALA A 167 -14.31 11.94 -2.13
C ALA A 167 -14.39 10.76 -3.11
N ARG A 168 -15.47 9.95 -3.08
CA ARG A 168 -15.71 8.88 -4.06
C ARG A 168 -15.72 9.40 -5.49
N ARG A 169 -16.41 10.52 -5.75
CA ARG A 169 -16.46 11.14 -7.08
C ARG A 169 -15.11 11.69 -7.52
N MET A 170 -14.35 12.28 -6.60
CA MET A 170 -13.00 12.78 -6.86
C MET A 170 -12.06 11.63 -7.26
N LEU A 171 -11.98 10.58 -6.45
CA LEU A 171 -11.08 9.45 -6.68
C LEU A 171 -11.51 8.63 -7.92
N ALA A 172 -12.81 8.47 -8.15
CA ALA A 172 -13.31 7.80 -9.35
C ALA A 172 -13.13 8.63 -10.64
N GLY A 173 -12.66 9.89 -10.54
CA GLY A 173 -12.50 10.78 -11.68
C GLY A 173 -13.82 11.04 -12.44
N LYS A 174 -14.95 11.17 -11.72
CA LYS A 174 -16.27 11.38 -12.33
C LYS A 174 -16.66 12.86 -12.38
N GLY A 175 -17.40 13.24 -13.42
CA GLY A 175 -17.89 14.60 -13.58
C GLY A 175 -16.76 15.60 -13.75
N VAL A 176 -16.78 16.68 -12.97
CA VAL A 176 -15.78 17.77 -13.00
C VAL A 176 -14.37 17.32 -12.65
N PHE A 177 -14.20 16.17 -12.00
CA PHE A 177 -12.91 15.62 -11.59
C PHE A 177 -12.24 14.76 -12.67
N ARG A 178 -12.89 14.50 -13.81
CA ARG A 178 -12.36 13.65 -14.90
C ARG A 178 -11.03 14.16 -15.43
N ARG A 179 -10.90 15.48 -15.63
CA ARG A 179 -9.67 16.07 -16.15
C ARG A 179 -8.51 15.89 -15.17
N ALA A 180 -8.74 16.15 -13.89
CA ALA A 180 -7.71 16.02 -12.86
C ALA A 180 -7.18 14.59 -12.72
N ARG A 181 -7.99 13.58 -13.04
CA ARG A 181 -7.56 12.18 -13.07
C ARG A 181 -6.74 11.86 -14.32
N ASN A 182 -7.18 12.32 -15.49
CA ASN A 182 -6.53 11.99 -16.77
C ASN A 182 -5.23 12.79 -16.99
N GLU A 183 -5.17 14.00 -16.45
CA GLU A 183 -4.04 14.93 -16.55
C GLU A 183 -3.65 15.41 -15.13
N PRO A 184 -3.05 14.56 -14.29
CA PRO A 184 -2.69 14.95 -12.94
C PRO A 184 -1.62 16.04 -12.99
N ASN A 185 -1.85 17.14 -12.24
CA ASN A 185 -0.80 18.14 -12.03
C ASN A 185 0.18 17.61 -11.00
N LEU A 186 1.37 17.28 -11.45
CA LEU A 186 2.46 16.76 -10.61
C LEU A 186 3.41 17.85 -10.10
N ASP A 187 3.19 19.13 -10.38
CA ASP A 187 4.11 20.22 -10.02
C ASP A 187 4.37 20.31 -8.50
N ALA A 188 3.35 19.97 -7.72
CA ALA A 188 3.47 19.92 -6.25
C ALA A 188 4.14 18.64 -5.71
N TRP A 189 4.45 17.68 -6.58
CA TRP A 189 5.07 16.42 -6.19
C TRP A 189 6.59 16.58 -6.04
N PRO A 190 7.24 15.79 -5.16
CA PRO A 190 8.69 15.71 -5.10
C PRO A 190 9.31 15.45 -6.47
N ARG A 191 10.52 15.98 -6.68
CA ARG A 191 11.22 15.82 -7.97
C ARG A 191 11.41 14.34 -8.33
N SER A 192 11.77 13.49 -7.35
CA SER A 192 11.94 12.05 -7.52
C SER A 192 10.66 11.39 -8.06
N ASP A 193 9.51 11.62 -7.42
CA ASP A 193 8.23 11.05 -7.86
C ASP A 193 7.84 11.55 -9.27
N ARG A 194 8.12 12.82 -9.59
CA ARG A 194 7.87 13.35 -10.94
C ARG A 194 8.72 12.65 -12.00
N LEU A 195 9.99 12.36 -11.70
CA LEU A 195 10.88 11.64 -12.62
C LEU A 195 10.40 10.20 -12.83
N ILE A 196 9.99 9.51 -11.76
CA ILE A 196 9.43 8.16 -11.84
C ILE A 196 8.15 8.16 -12.71
N MET A 197 7.24 9.09 -12.50
CA MET A 197 6.01 9.18 -13.29
C MET A 197 6.21 9.73 -14.71
N ALA A 198 7.37 10.30 -15.03
CA ALA A 198 7.76 10.66 -16.38
C ALA A 198 8.30 9.46 -17.18
N ASP A 199 8.75 8.40 -16.51
CA ASP A 199 9.13 7.14 -17.15
C ASP A 199 7.87 6.40 -17.63
N PRO A 200 7.76 6.07 -18.95
CA PRO A 200 6.56 5.41 -19.47
C PRO A 200 6.29 4.03 -18.87
N ALA A 201 7.34 3.26 -18.51
CA ALA A 201 7.17 1.93 -17.93
C ALA A 201 6.63 2.04 -16.50
N CYS A 202 7.23 2.86 -15.64
CA CYS A 202 6.76 3.11 -14.28
C CYS A 202 5.32 3.64 -14.29
N ARG A 203 5.02 4.54 -15.22
CA ARG A 203 3.67 5.08 -15.37
C ARG A 203 2.66 4.02 -15.78
N ALA A 204 3.01 3.14 -16.74
CA ALA A 204 2.14 2.04 -17.17
C ALA A 204 1.80 1.10 -16.00
N LEU A 205 2.81 0.73 -15.19
CA LEU A 205 2.62 -0.09 -13.98
C LEU A 205 1.67 0.58 -12.99
N SER A 206 1.90 1.88 -12.69
CA SER A 206 1.05 2.66 -11.78
C SER A 206 -0.40 2.79 -12.27
N GLU A 207 -0.62 2.97 -13.58
CA GLU A 207 -1.95 3.08 -14.16
C GLU A 207 -2.69 1.74 -14.12
N VAL A 208 -2.03 0.62 -14.42
CA VAL A 208 -2.60 -0.72 -14.34
C VAL A 208 -3.00 -1.06 -12.89
N ASP A 209 -2.11 -0.82 -11.94
CA ASP A 209 -2.35 -1.06 -10.52
C ASP A 209 -3.53 -0.21 -9.99
N THR A 210 -3.50 1.09 -10.26
CA THR A 210 -4.56 2.02 -9.82
C THR A 210 -5.91 1.69 -10.46
N ALA A 211 -5.94 1.32 -11.75
CA ALA A 211 -7.16 0.95 -12.45
C ALA A 211 -7.79 -0.30 -11.85
N GLU A 212 -6.98 -1.32 -11.59
CA GLU A 212 -7.45 -2.54 -10.93
C GLU A 212 -7.88 -2.28 -9.49
N GLY A 213 -7.11 -1.51 -8.72
CA GLY A 213 -7.48 -1.14 -7.35
C GLY A 213 -8.83 -0.43 -7.25
N GLN A 214 -9.24 0.27 -8.30
CA GLN A 214 -10.54 0.96 -8.40
C GLN A 214 -11.61 0.16 -9.17
N ARG A 215 -11.37 -1.08 -9.52
CA ARG A 215 -12.30 -1.93 -10.29
C ARG A 215 -13.71 -1.97 -9.68
N GLN A 216 -13.81 -2.04 -8.36
CA GLN A 216 -15.07 -2.02 -7.62
C GLN A 216 -15.51 -0.59 -7.23
N GLY A 217 -14.83 0.45 -7.70
CA GLY A 217 -15.07 1.84 -7.36
C GLY A 217 -14.11 2.37 -6.28
N ALA A 218 -14.44 3.53 -5.72
CA ALA A 218 -13.55 4.23 -4.81
C ALA A 218 -13.91 4.06 -3.31
N ASP A 219 -14.90 3.24 -2.97
CA ASP A 219 -15.40 3.09 -1.60
C ASP A 219 -14.32 2.57 -0.63
N ALA A 220 -13.53 1.61 -1.09
CA ALA A 220 -12.42 1.06 -0.33
C ALA A 220 -11.40 2.14 0.02
N ALA A 221 -10.91 2.88 -0.97
CA ALA A 221 -9.93 3.93 -0.79
C ALA A 221 -10.44 5.07 0.12
N VAL A 222 -11.69 5.50 -0.07
CA VAL A 222 -12.30 6.54 0.79
C VAL A 222 -12.40 6.08 2.24
N THR A 223 -12.78 4.83 2.46
CA THR A 223 -12.88 4.28 3.81
C THR A 223 -11.52 4.20 4.50
N ASP A 224 -10.49 3.77 3.78
CA ASP A 224 -9.12 3.71 4.28
C ASP A 224 -8.61 5.10 4.64
N LEU A 225 -8.72 6.07 3.72
CA LEU A 225 -8.31 7.45 3.95
C LEU A 225 -8.99 8.06 5.19
N ALA A 226 -10.29 7.80 5.36
CA ALA A 226 -11.02 8.23 6.57
C ALA A 226 -10.53 7.49 7.83
N GLY A 227 -10.17 6.21 7.71
CA GLY A 227 -9.65 5.39 8.81
C GLY A 227 -8.35 5.92 9.40
N TYR A 228 -7.46 6.46 8.57
CA TYR A 228 -6.18 7.01 9.02
C TYR A 228 -6.30 8.27 9.91
N SER A 229 -7.45 8.90 9.94
CA SER A 229 -7.72 10.04 10.84
C SER A 229 -7.90 9.66 12.31
N ARG A 230 -7.95 8.37 12.62
CA ARG A 230 -8.18 7.83 13.97
C ARG A 230 -7.06 6.87 14.34
N PRO A 231 -6.66 6.79 15.63
CA PRO A 231 -5.73 5.76 16.07
C PRO A 231 -6.32 4.36 15.92
N LEU A 232 -5.45 3.36 15.89
CA LEU A 232 -5.86 1.97 16.07
C LEU A 232 -6.45 1.78 17.47
N PRO A 233 -7.31 0.76 17.67
CA PRO A 233 -7.81 0.42 19.01
C PRO A 233 -6.69 0.11 20.00
N ASP A 234 -5.64 -0.57 19.54
CA ASP A 234 -4.47 -0.92 20.33
C ASP A 234 -3.34 0.11 20.07
N PRO A 235 -2.59 0.55 21.09
CA PRO A 235 -1.51 1.52 20.93
C PRO A 235 -0.34 0.93 20.14
N LEU A 236 0.42 1.75 19.40
CA LEU A 236 1.60 1.29 18.66
C LEU A 236 2.65 0.61 19.53
N GLY A 237 2.72 0.97 20.82
CA GLY A 237 3.59 0.32 21.80
C GLY A 237 3.27 -1.15 22.07
N SER A 238 2.12 -1.67 21.60
CA SER A 238 1.79 -3.09 21.71
C SER A 238 2.34 -3.95 20.55
N VAL A 239 2.93 -3.34 19.53
CA VAL A 239 3.62 -4.09 18.47
C VAL A 239 4.89 -4.74 19.06
N SER A 240 4.91 -6.06 19.12
CA SER A 240 5.99 -6.85 19.74
C SER A 240 6.87 -7.58 18.73
N VAL A 241 6.51 -7.55 17.44
CA VAL A 241 7.29 -8.20 16.38
C VAL A 241 8.44 -7.29 15.92
N PRO A 242 9.59 -7.83 15.46
CA PRO A 242 10.64 -7.05 14.85
C PRO A 242 10.08 -6.15 13.74
N THR A 243 10.29 -4.85 13.86
CA THR A 243 9.66 -3.87 12.96
C THR A 243 10.70 -2.97 12.31
N LEU A 244 10.62 -2.84 10.98
CA LEU A 244 11.38 -1.88 10.19
C LEU A 244 10.44 -0.87 9.54
N LEU A 245 10.77 0.42 9.66
CA LEU A 245 10.18 1.48 8.85
C LEU A 245 11.19 1.85 7.75
N LEU A 246 10.79 1.69 6.48
CA LEU A 246 11.58 2.05 5.31
C LEU A 246 10.89 3.23 4.61
N HIS A 247 11.54 4.40 4.51
CA HIS A 247 10.81 5.60 4.12
C HIS A 247 11.64 6.56 3.28
N GLY A 248 11.05 7.10 2.21
CA GLY A 248 11.67 8.15 1.40
C GLY A 248 11.68 9.50 2.14
N GLU A 249 12.83 10.17 2.19
CA GLU A 249 12.95 11.46 2.91
C GLU A 249 12.18 12.59 2.25
N ALA A 250 11.97 12.50 0.94
CA ALA A 250 11.21 13.47 0.16
C ALA A 250 9.74 13.08 -0.05
N ASP A 251 9.22 12.07 0.68
CA ASP A 251 7.83 11.62 0.53
C ASP A 251 6.83 12.76 0.81
N GLY A 252 6.09 13.15 -0.23
CA GLY A 252 5.07 14.18 -0.16
C GLY A 252 3.65 13.66 0.10
N ASN A 253 3.44 12.35 0.00
CA ASN A 253 2.13 11.72 0.26
C ASN A 253 2.00 11.34 1.74
N VAL A 254 2.99 10.62 2.26
CA VAL A 254 3.14 10.28 3.67
C VAL A 254 4.49 10.82 4.12
N PRO A 255 4.58 12.04 4.65
CA PRO A 255 5.87 12.63 5.04
C PRO A 255 6.65 11.75 6.00
N VAL A 256 7.97 11.71 5.86
CA VAL A 256 8.88 10.90 6.69
C VAL A 256 8.71 11.15 8.19
N GLU A 257 8.16 12.30 8.58
CA GLU A 257 7.79 12.63 9.95
C GLU A 257 6.77 11.64 10.55
N VAL A 258 5.92 11.02 9.70
CA VAL A 258 4.99 9.97 10.12
C VAL A 258 5.77 8.71 10.52
N ALA A 259 6.77 8.31 9.75
CA ALA A 259 7.63 7.18 10.08
C ALA A 259 8.47 7.47 11.33
N ARG A 260 9.04 8.67 11.46
CA ARG A 260 9.78 9.09 12.67
C ARG A 260 8.91 9.05 13.92
N TRP A 261 7.68 9.51 13.81
CA TRP A 261 6.72 9.45 14.91
C TRP A 261 6.37 8.00 15.27
N ALA A 262 6.09 7.15 14.29
CA ALA A 262 5.76 5.75 14.52
C ALA A 262 6.97 4.98 15.12
N HIS A 263 8.19 5.23 14.63
CA HIS A 263 9.42 4.67 15.16
C HIS A 263 9.59 4.97 16.67
N ALA A 264 9.27 6.19 17.09
CA ALA A 264 9.34 6.57 18.50
C ALA A 264 8.26 5.89 19.38
N GLN A 265 7.20 5.31 18.77
CA GLN A 265 6.10 4.67 19.48
C GLN A 265 6.21 3.13 19.50
N ILE A 266 6.90 2.52 18.52
CA ILE A 266 7.01 1.06 18.39
C ILE A 266 8.32 0.61 19.07
N PRO A 267 8.26 -0.21 20.15
CA PRO A 267 9.46 -0.65 20.85
C PRO A 267 10.40 -1.44 19.95
N GLY A 268 11.68 -1.09 19.95
CA GLY A 268 12.72 -1.81 19.20
C GLY A 268 12.60 -1.71 17.67
N ALA A 269 11.74 -0.82 17.15
CA ALA A 269 11.67 -0.61 15.72
C ALA A 269 12.96 0.03 15.18
N GLU A 270 13.29 -0.32 13.93
CA GLU A 270 14.35 0.34 13.16
C GLU A 270 13.72 1.33 12.16
N LEU A 271 14.41 2.43 11.90
CA LEU A 271 14.03 3.38 10.83
C LEU A 271 15.19 3.49 9.84
N ARG A 272 14.92 3.18 8.58
CA ARG A 272 15.83 3.41 7.47
C ARG A 272 15.20 4.37 6.49
N THR A 273 15.93 5.43 6.14
CA THR A 273 15.47 6.41 5.18
C THR A 273 16.20 6.26 3.85
N VAL A 274 15.49 6.56 2.76
CA VAL A 274 16.05 6.61 1.41
C VAL A 274 16.27 8.09 1.08
N PRO A 275 17.54 8.56 1.01
CA PRO A 275 17.84 9.94 0.66
C PRO A 275 17.20 10.31 -0.69
N ASP A 276 16.63 11.49 -0.80
CA ASP A 276 15.90 11.99 -1.99
C ASP A 276 14.73 11.09 -2.46
N GLY A 277 14.47 9.95 -1.82
CA GLY A 277 13.36 9.05 -2.13
C GLY A 277 12.01 9.74 -1.91
N GLY A 278 11.13 9.69 -2.92
CA GLY A 278 9.74 10.12 -2.82
C GLY A 278 8.83 9.00 -2.33
N HIS A 279 7.53 9.16 -2.52
CA HIS A 279 6.53 8.14 -2.17
C HIS A 279 6.60 6.91 -3.07
N LEU A 280 7.00 7.11 -4.32
CA LEU A 280 6.99 6.07 -5.36
C LEU A 280 8.34 5.39 -5.54
N PHE A 281 9.30 5.54 -4.60
CA PHE A 281 10.66 5.07 -4.82
C PHE A 281 10.72 3.55 -5.13
N LEU A 282 9.87 2.72 -4.51
CA LEU A 282 9.81 1.28 -4.77
C LEU A 282 9.37 0.92 -6.19
N LEU A 283 8.66 1.82 -6.88
CA LEU A 283 8.25 1.61 -8.27
C LEU A 283 9.44 1.66 -9.24
N ALA A 284 10.48 2.42 -8.90
CA ALA A 284 11.68 2.58 -9.71
C ALA A 284 12.89 1.81 -9.16
N ASP A 285 12.99 1.68 -7.84
CA ASP A 285 14.08 1.00 -7.15
C ASP A 285 13.56 0.13 -6.00
N PRO A 286 13.28 -1.15 -6.26
CA PRO A 286 12.83 -2.10 -5.24
C PRO A 286 13.94 -2.59 -4.30
N GLU A 287 15.22 -2.36 -4.64
CA GLU A 287 16.38 -2.88 -3.94
C GLU A 287 16.40 -2.58 -2.42
N PRO A 288 16.04 -1.35 -1.96
CA PRO A 288 15.99 -1.06 -0.54
C PRO A 288 15.06 -1.97 0.26
N LEU A 289 13.95 -2.43 -0.36
CA LEU A 289 13.04 -3.38 0.29
C LEU A 289 13.57 -4.81 0.20
N LEU A 290 14.08 -5.21 -0.96
CA LEU A 290 14.49 -6.61 -1.17
C LEU A 290 15.70 -7.01 -0.34
N ARG A 291 16.63 -6.10 -0.07
CA ARG A 291 17.75 -6.31 0.89
C ARG A 291 17.28 -6.66 2.31
N GLU A 292 16.08 -6.27 2.66
CA GLU A 292 15.51 -6.56 3.97
C GLU A 292 14.78 -7.90 4.02
N LEU A 293 14.59 -8.53 2.87
CA LEU A 293 13.85 -9.78 2.67
C LEU A 293 14.75 -10.96 2.30
N ALA A 294 15.97 -10.70 1.81
CA ALA A 294 16.97 -11.68 1.40
C ALA A 294 17.67 -12.37 2.58
#